data_473b89158ae7a00474ee61120519d011
#
_entry.id   473b89158ae7a00474ee61120519d011
#
_cell.length_a   1.000
_cell.length_b   1.000
_cell.length_c   1.000
_cell.angle_alpha   90.00
_cell.angle_beta   90.00
_cell.angle_gamma   90.00
#
_symmetry.space_group_name_H-M   'P 1'
#
loop_
_entity.id
_entity.type
_entity.pdbx_description
1 polymer ?
#
loop_
_entity_poly.entity_id
_entity_poly.type
_entity_poly.pdbx_seq_one_letter_code
_entity_poly.pdbx_strand_id
1 'polypeptide(L)'
;MPLRRTALRNGPHGYGLVTKLLHWLTFAALATQFVVGYVMATEDRGFEKAECDIRSDRLEEQCEQRQDTLEARAGDALGTAYSDLASGDIVNQGLTLPEVHVLLGLLVLVLAVSRVVWRRATSLPPWAEGLSPGERTLAHWTEKALLLLLFVIPLSGLSLVLVSYDLLPLHIAAHIGFFAVLATHLGLVLKHQLIDRDQLVSRML
;
A
#
# COMPACT_ATOMS: atom_id res chain seq x y z
N MET A 1 26.00 16.16 26.78
CA MET A 1 25.47 15.02 26.00
C MET A 1 25.94 15.19 24.57
N PRO A 2 26.82 14.32 24.02
CA PRO A 2 27.21 14.46 22.62
C PRO A 2 25.99 14.12 21.74
N LEU A 3 25.66 15.03 20.82
CA LEU A 3 24.67 14.80 19.78
C LEU A 3 25.09 13.54 19.01
N ARG A 4 24.33 12.46 19.14
CA ARG A 4 24.52 11.23 18.34
C ARG A 4 24.40 11.66 16.87
N ARG A 5 25.53 11.69 16.15
CA ARG A 5 25.51 11.83 14.69
C ARG A 5 24.64 10.71 14.15
N THR A 6 23.49 11.05 13.61
CA THR A 6 22.60 10.08 12.94
C THR A 6 23.37 9.47 11.78
N ALA A 7 23.78 8.21 11.94
CA ALA A 7 24.48 7.50 10.88
C ALA A 7 23.53 7.32 9.70
N LEU A 8 23.96 7.66 8.49
CA LEU A 8 23.16 7.49 7.28
C LEU A 8 22.87 6.01 6.98
N ARG A 9 23.85 5.15 7.25
CA ARG A 9 23.78 3.69 7.03
C ARG A 9 23.42 2.96 8.32
N ASN A 10 22.84 1.76 8.14
CA ASN A 10 22.59 0.84 9.25
C ASN A 10 23.89 0.45 9.96
N GLY A 11 23.78 0.20 11.27
CA GLY A 11 24.92 -0.19 12.10
C GLY A 11 24.51 -1.19 13.18
N PRO A 12 25.45 -1.61 14.03
CA PRO A 12 25.20 -2.61 15.09
C PRO A 12 24.16 -2.14 16.12
N HIS A 13 23.95 -0.83 16.25
CA HIS A 13 23.04 -0.25 17.24
C HIS A 13 21.64 0.08 16.69
N GLY A 14 21.37 -0.16 15.41
CA GLY A 14 20.04 0.07 14.82
C GLY A 14 20.06 0.55 13.37
N TYR A 15 18.90 0.99 12.92
CA TYR A 15 18.69 1.44 11.56
C TYR A 15 19.24 2.86 11.33
N GLY A 16 19.86 3.07 10.18
CA GLY A 16 20.35 4.38 9.75
C GLY A 16 19.21 5.27 9.24
N LEU A 17 19.51 6.57 9.12
CA LEU A 17 18.55 7.59 8.72
C LEU A 17 17.86 7.27 7.39
N VAL A 18 18.59 6.78 6.38
CA VAL A 18 17.98 6.45 5.07
C VAL A 18 16.95 5.33 5.20
N THR A 19 17.24 4.28 5.98
CA THR A 19 16.28 3.19 6.22
C THR A 19 15.03 3.69 6.94
N LYS A 20 15.19 4.56 7.94
CA LYS A 20 14.08 5.17 8.69
C LYS A 20 13.22 6.06 7.77
N LEU A 21 13.84 6.93 7.00
CA LEU A 21 13.15 7.81 6.05
C LEU A 21 12.36 6.99 5.01
N LEU A 22 12.98 5.99 4.39
CA LEU A 22 12.30 5.12 3.44
C LEU A 22 11.11 4.38 4.08
N HIS A 23 11.25 3.95 5.34
CA HIS A 23 10.15 3.30 6.07
C HIS A 23 8.98 4.27 6.29
N TRP A 24 9.24 5.43 6.86
CA TRP A 24 8.18 6.38 7.20
C TRP A 24 7.55 7.04 5.98
N LEU A 25 8.34 7.32 4.93
CA LEU A 25 7.80 7.81 3.66
C LEU A 25 6.90 6.76 2.99
N THR A 26 7.31 5.48 3.01
CA THR A 26 6.47 4.39 2.49
C THR A 26 5.17 4.26 3.30
N PHE A 27 5.25 4.35 4.63
CA PHE A 27 4.07 4.32 5.49
C PHE A 27 3.12 5.49 5.18
N ALA A 28 3.65 6.72 5.10
CA ALA A 28 2.84 7.90 4.78
C ALA A 28 2.20 7.79 3.39
N ALA A 29 2.96 7.38 2.38
CA ALA A 29 2.45 7.20 1.02
C ALA A 29 1.33 6.15 0.96
N LEU A 30 1.51 5.00 1.63
CA LEU A 30 0.48 3.97 1.72
C LEU A 30 -0.77 4.43 2.47
N ALA A 31 -0.60 5.09 3.62
CA ALA A 31 -1.74 5.60 4.40
C ALA A 31 -2.56 6.58 3.55
N THR A 32 -1.90 7.52 2.85
CA THR A 32 -2.56 8.45 1.94
C THR A 32 -3.20 7.72 0.76
N GLN A 33 -2.52 6.73 0.17
CA GLN A 33 -3.04 5.92 -0.94
C GLN A 33 -4.34 5.20 -0.59
N PHE A 34 -4.40 4.59 0.60
CA PHE A 34 -5.62 3.91 1.05
C PHE A 34 -6.75 4.89 1.35
N VAL A 35 -6.45 6.06 1.92
CA VAL A 35 -7.46 7.11 2.13
C VAL A 35 -8.03 7.59 0.79
N VAL A 36 -7.18 7.92 -0.19
CA VAL A 36 -7.61 8.35 -1.52
C VAL A 36 -8.40 7.25 -2.22
N GLY A 37 -7.94 6.01 -2.20
CA GLY A 37 -8.66 4.88 -2.79
C GLY A 37 -10.01 4.61 -2.12
N TYR A 38 -10.11 4.79 -0.79
CA TYR A 38 -11.37 4.68 -0.08
C TYR A 38 -12.35 5.80 -0.46
N VAL A 39 -11.88 7.06 -0.49
CA VAL A 39 -12.72 8.22 -0.87
C VAL A 39 -13.21 8.06 -2.31
N MET A 40 -12.31 7.71 -3.25
CA MET A 40 -12.66 7.44 -4.64
C MET A 40 -13.73 6.34 -4.75
N ALA A 41 -13.56 5.23 -3.99
CA ALA A 41 -14.53 4.15 -3.97
C ALA A 41 -15.87 4.52 -3.33
N THR A 42 -15.93 5.53 -2.43
CA THR A 42 -17.19 6.01 -1.85
C THR A 42 -17.91 7.00 -2.75
N GLU A 43 -17.20 7.79 -3.54
CA GLU A 43 -17.82 8.65 -4.58
C GLU A 43 -18.48 7.80 -5.65
N ASP A 44 -17.84 6.73 -6.12
CA ASP A 44 -18.44 5.76 -7.05
C ASP A 44 -19.55 4.93 -6.40
N ARG A 45 -19.44 4.65 -5.08
CA ARG A 45 -20.45 3.94 -4.29
C ARG A 45 -21.61 4.83 -3.81
N GLY A 46 -21.80 6.02 -4.28
CA GLY A 46 -23.03 6.80 -4.06
C GLY A 46 -24.29 5.96 -4.37
N PHE A 47 -24.05 4.71 -4.73
CA PHE A 47 -24.95 3.57 -4.74
C PHE A 47 -24.31 2.43 -3.93
N GLU A 48 -24.77 2.30 -2.68
CA GLU A 48 -24.81 1.02 -1.98
C GLU A 48 -24.93 -0.11 -3.01
N LYS A 49 -24.11 -1.19 -2.90
CA LYS A 49 -24.46 -2.47 -3.51
C LYS A 49 -25.83 -2.83 -2.94
N ALA A 50 -26.88 -2.27 -3.52
CA ALA A 50 -28.21 -2.80 -3.33
C ALA A 50 -28.06 -4.25 -3.74
N GLU A 51 -28.20 -5.15 -2.77
CA GLU A 51 -28.33 -6.56 -3.07
C GLU A 51 -29.36 -6.63 -4.18
N CYS A 52 -28.90 -7.00 -5.40
CA CYS A 52 -29.78 -7.16 -6.55
C CYS A 52 -30.70 -8.41 -6.39
N ASP A 53 -30.85 -8.87 -5.16
CA ASP A 53 -31.80 -9.90 -4.75
C ASP A 53 -33.21 -9.29 -4.60
N ILE A 54 -33.69 -8.73 -5.71
CA ILE A 54 -35.04 -8.17 -5.78
C ILE A 54 -35.92 -9.21 -6.48
N ARG A 55 -36.99 -9.59 -5.83
CA ARG A 55 -38.02 -10.55 -6.24
C ARG A 55 -38.68 -10.33 -7.63
N SER A 56 -38.04 -9.62 -8.55
CA SER A 56 -38.55 -9.46 -9.92
C SER A 56 -37.38 -9.41 -10.92
N ASP A 57 -37.41 -10.27 -11.90
CA ASP A 57 -36.42 -10.44 -12.99
C ASP A 57 -36.08 -9.12 -13.70
N ARG A 58 -37.03 -8.18 -13.83
CA ARG A 58 -36.80 -6.88 -14.46
C ARG A 58 -35.94 -5.93 -13.63
N LEU A 59 -36.06 -5.99 -12.31
CA LEU A 59 -35.30 -5.13 -11.40
C LEU A 59 -33.89 -5.70 -11.21
N GLU A 60 -33.74 -7.01 -11.29
CA GLU A 60 -32.45 -7.69 -11.29
C GLU A 60 -31.64 -7.31 -12.53
N GLU A 61 -32.22 -7.40 -13.73
CA GLU A 61 -31.61 -7.02 -14.99
C GLU A 61 -31.22 -5.52 -15.01
N GLN A 62 -32.07 -4.63 -14.48
CA GLN A 62 -31.76 -3.20 -14.37
C GLN A 62 -30.64 -2.92 -13.36
N CYS A 63 -30.54 -3.70 -12.29
CA CYS A 63 -29.50 -3.61 -11.29
C CYS A 63 -28.15 -4.07 -11.86
N GLU A 64 -28.11 -5.20 -12.57
CA GLU A 64 -26.91 -5.69 -13.27
C GLU A 64 -26.41 -4.69 -14.32
N GLN A 65 -27.30 -4.20 -15.20
CA GLN A 65 -26.93 -3.19 -16.21
C GLN A 65 -26.37 -1.90 -15.58
N ARG A 66 -26.84 -1.54 -14.39
CA ARG A 66 -26.36 -0.38 -13.67
C ARG A 66 -24.98 -0.62 -13.05
N GLN A 67 -24.73 -1.83 -12.53
CA GLN A 67 -23.41 -2.23 -12.06
C GLN A 67 -22.38 -2.22 -13.19
N ASP A 68 -22.70 -2.83 -14.34
CA ASP A 68 -21.84 -2.85 -15.52
C ASP A 68 -21.47 -1.43 -15.99
N THR A 69 -22.45 -0.51 -15.98
CA THR A 69 -22.21 0.88 -16.36
C THR A 69 -21.33 1.64 -15.36
N LEU A 70 -21.41 1.34 -14.08
CA LEU A 70 -20.55 1.95 -13.05
C LEU A 70 -19.11 1.42 -13.13
N GLU A 71 -18.96 0.11 -13.35
CA GLU A 71 -17.63 -0.49 -13.55
C GLU A 71 -16.94 0.02 -14.81
N ALA A 72 -17.68 0.17 -15.92
CA ALA A 72 -17.18 0.76 -17.14
C ALA A 72 -16.71 2.22 -16.92
N ARG A 73 -17.50 3.04 -16.21
CA ARG A 73 -17.12 4.43 -15.88
C ARG A 73 -15.88 4.52 -15.00
N ALA A 74 -15.76 3.63 -14.02
CA ALA A 74 -14.59 3.59 -13.15
C ALA A 74 -13.32 3.19 -13.94
N GLY A 75 -13.45 2.22 -14.85
CA GLY A 75 -12.38 1.84 -15.77
C GLY A 75 -11.96 2.99 -16.70
N ASP A 76 -12.93 3.67 -17.28
CA ASP A 76 -12.69 4.83 -18.16
C ASP A 76 -12.02 5.99 -17.40
N ALA A 77 -12.45 6.28 -16.16
CA ALA A 77 -11.86 7.31 -15.33
C ALA A 77 -10.38 7.03 -15.01
N LEU A 78 -10.04 5.76 -14.70
CA LEU A 78 -8.66 5.37 -14.47
C LEU A 78 -7.82 5.41 -15.76
N GLY A 79 -8.40 5.00 -16.89
CA GLY A 79 -7.75 5.09 -18.20
C GLY A 79 -7.45 6.53 -18.61
N THR A 80 -8.42 7.43 -18.40
CA THR A 80 -8.25 8.87 -18.63
C THR A 80 -7.18 9.46 -17.72
N ALA A 81 -7.23 9.17 -16.42
CA ALA A 81 -6.23 9.64 -15.47
C ALA A 81 -4.80 9.21 -15.86
N TYR A 82 -4.64 7.98 -16.34
CA TYR A 82 -3.34 7.51 -16.82
C TYR A 82 -2.89 8.25 -18.08
N SER A 83 -3.80 8.49 -19.05
CA SER A 83 -3.48 9.21 -20.29
C SER A 83 -3.10 10.66 -20.02
N ASP A 84 -3.80 11.34 -19.12
CA ASP A 84 -3.56 12.72 -18.74
C ASP A 84 -2.22 12.88 -18.00
N LEU A 85 -1.87 11.89 -17.17
CA LEU A 85 -0.54 11.79 -16.55
C LEU A 85 0.56 11.58 -17.59
N ALA A 86 0.32 10.74 -18.60
CA ALA A 86 1.30 10.42 -19.64
C ALA A 86 1.51 11.58 -20.63
N SER A 87 0.46 12.35 -20.94
CA SER A 87 0.50 13.53 -21.82
C SER A 87 0.96 14.81 -21.11
N GLY A 88 0.86 14.85 -19.77
CA GLY A 88 1.18 16.04 -18.99
C GLY A 88 0.03 17.07 -18.90
N ASP A 89 -1.18 16.70 -19.29
CA ASP A 89 -2.35 17.60 -19.31
C ASP A 89 -2.85 17.97 -17.91
N ILE A 90 -2.38 17.29 -16.88
CA ILE A 90 -2.64 17.59 -15.45
C ILE A 90 -2.32 19.03 -15.04
N VAL A 91 -1.38 19.68 -15.73
CA VAL A 91 -0.92 21.03 -15.39
C VAL A 91 -2.02 22.07 -15.64
N ASN A 92 -2.95 21.78 -16.53
CA ASN A 92 -3.97 22.74 -16.99
C ASN A 92 -5.34 22.55 -16.34
N GLN A 93 -5.66 21.37 -15.82
CA GLN A 93 -7.01 21.01 -15.35
C GLN A 93 -7.10 20.80 -13.82
N GLY A 94 -5.97 20.69 -13.11
CA GLY A 94 -5.93 20.29 -11.70
C GLY A 94 -5.97 18.77 -11.55
N LEU A 95 -5.52 18.27 -10.38
CA LEU A 95 -5.47 16.84 -10.09
C LEU A 95 -6.83 16.31 -9.64
N THR A 96 -7.32 15.29 -10.32
CA THR A 96 -8.48 14.49 -9.90
C THR A 96 -8.08 13.38 -8.91
N LEU A 97 -9.04 12.80 -8.19
CA LEU A 97 -8.76 11.70 -7.25
C LEU A 97 -8.15 10.46 -7.93
N PRO A 98 -8.63 10.00 -9.09
CA PRO A 98 -8.00 8.90 -9.82
C PRO A 98 -6.53 9.19 -10.19
N GLU A 99 -6.21 10.40 -10.63
CA GLU A 99 -4.83 10.80 -10.95
C GLU A 99 -3.93 10.79 -9.72
N VAL A 100 -4.44 11.32 -8.58
CA VAL A 100 -3.72 11.28 -7.30
C VAL A 100 -3.49 9.83 -6.88
N HIS A 101 -4.49 8.94 -7.05
CA HIS A 101 -4.35 7.51 -6.74
C HIS A 101 -3.26 6.84 -7.58
N VAL A 102 -3.23 7.08 -8.89
CA VAL A 102 -2.21 6.53 -9.79
C VAL A 102 -0.82 7.06 -9.43
N LEU A 103 -0.68 8.36 -9.20
CA LEU A 103 0.61 8.99 -8.82
C LEU A 103 1.16 8.44 -7.51
N LEU A 104 0.30 8.30 -6.50
CA LEU A 104 0.69 7.72 -5.22
C LEU A 104 1.07 6.24 -5.38
N GLY A 105 0.36 5.47 -6.21
CA GLY A 105 0.71 4.09 -6.52
C GLY A 105 2.09 3.97 -7.17
N LEU A 106 2.41 4.85 -8.14
CA LEU A 106 3.74 4.93 -8.74
C LEU A 106 4.81 5.36 -7.73
N LEU A 107 4.50 6.31 -6.86
CA LEU A 107 5.41 6.71 -5.76
C LEU A 107 5.71 5.53 -4.82
N VAL A 108 4.70 4.74 -4.44
CA VAL A 108 4.89 3.52 -3.63
C VAL A 108 5.80 2.54 -4.35
N LEU A 109 5.65 2.35 -5.65
CA LEU A 109 6.51 1.47 -6.45
C LEU A 109 7.97 1.96 -6.47
N VAL A 110 8.20 3.27 -6.65
CA VAL A 110 9.53 3.88 -6.59
C VAL A 110 10.16 3.70 -5.21
N LEU A 111 9.39 3.91 -4.14
CA LEU A 111 9.85 3.68 -2.77
C LEU A 111 10.17 2.20 -2.52
N ALA A 112 9.38 1.26 -3.06
CA ALA A 112 9.64 -0.17 -2.96
C ALA A 112 10.96 -0.56 -3.63
N VAL A 113 11.19 -0.09 -4.86
CA VAL A 113 12.47 -0.28 -5.58
C VAL A 113 13.63 0.31 -4.77
N SER A 114 13.49 1.54 -4.30
CA SER A 114 14.51 2.23 -3.49
C SER A 114 14.85 1.44 -2.22
N ARG A 115 13.85 0.85 -1.54
CA ARG A 115 14.05 -0.02 -0.37
C ARG A 115 14.81 -1.28 -0.72
N VAL A 116 14.49 -1.95 -1.83
CA VAL A 116 15.23 -3.15 -2.28
C VAL A 116 16.68 -2.81 -2.61
N VAL A 117 16.90 -1.74 -3.36
CA VAL A 117 18.27 -1.29 -3.72
C VAL A 117 19.07 -0.95 -2.47
N TRP A 118 18.48 -0.15 -1.56
CA TRP A 118 19.13 0.23 -0.31
C TRP A 118 19.44 -0.97 0.58
N ARG A 119 18.51 -1.94 0.67
CA ARG A 119 18.69 -3.16 1.44
C ARG A 119 19.81 -4.05 0.90
N ARG A 120 20.07 -4.03 -0.41
CA ARG A 120 21.20 -4.72 -1.03
C ARG A 120 22.53 -3.99 -0.85
N ALA A 121 22.48 -2.66 -0.75
CA ALA A 121 23.66 -1.81 -0.58
C ALA A 121 24.11 -1.67 0.88
N THR A 122 23.27 -2.08 1.85
CA THR A 122 23.55 -1.94 3.29
C THR A 122 23.15 -3.20 4.06
N SER A 123 24.01 -3.66 4.97
CA SER A 123 23.68 -4.76 5.88
C SER A 123 22.56 -4.34 6.84
N LEU A 124 21.67 -5.29 7.16
CA LEU A 124 20.67 -5.07 8.21
C LEU A 124 21.33 -5.10 9.58
N PRO A 125 20.82 -4.33 10.57
CA PRO A 125 21.27 -4.46 11.93
C PRO A 125 20.92 -5.86 12.49
N PRO A 126 21.66 -6.34 13.50
CA PRO A 126 21.36 -7.62 14.14
C PRO A 126 19.95 -7.58 14.77
N TRP A 127 19.33 -8.76 14.86
CA TRP A 127 18.05 -8.91 15.53
C TRP A 127 18.12 -8.40 16.98
N ALA A 128 17.01 -7.92 17.50
CA ALA A 128 16.92 -7.58 18.91
C ALA A 128 17.12 -8.84 19.77
N GLU A 129 17.83 -8.69 20.89
CA GLU A 129 18.24 -9.84 21.75
C GLU A 129 17.02 -10.55 22.36
N GLY A 130 15.92 -9.84 22.58
CA GLY A 130 14.67 -10.38 23.17
C GLY A 130 13.82 -11.26 22.26
N LEU A 131 14.11 -11.35 20.93
CA LEU A 131 13.28 -12.14 20.03
C LEU A 131 13.59 -13.64 20.12
N SER A 132 12.54 -14.45 20.35
CA SER A 132 12.61 -15.89 20.23
C SER A 132 12.87 -16.35 18.76
N PRO A 133 13.34 -17.58 18.53
CA PRO A 133 13.56 -18.08 17.17
C PRO A 133 12.31 -18.06 16.30
N GLY A 134 11.13 -18.36 16.87
CA GLY A 134 9.84 -18.30 16.16
C GLY A 134 9.46 -16.87 15.75
N GLU A 135 9.63 -15.92 16.64
CA GLU A 135 9.37 -14.50 16.35
C GLU A 135 10.30 -13.94 15.29
N ARG A 136 11.58 -14.31 15.31
CA ARG A 136 12.53 -13.95 14.25
C ARG A 136 12.09 -14.48 12.88
N THR A 137 11.64 -15.74 12.84
CA THR A 137 11.13 -16.36 11.60
C THR A 137 9.88 -15.65 11.12
N LEU A 138 8.93 -15.38 12.01
CA LEU A 138 7.69 -14.67 11.68
C LEU A 138 7.97 -13.25 11.21
N ALA A 139 8.80 -12.49 11.92
CA ALA A 139 9.21 -11.14 11.54
C ALA A 139 9.89 -11.11 10.16
N HIS A 140 10.77 -12.08 9.89
CA HIS A 140 11.47 -12.20 8.61
C HIS A 140 10.50 -12.44 7.43
N TRP A 141 9.54 -13.35 7.57
CA TRP A 141 8.54 -13.60 6.53
C TRP A 141 7.56 -12.44 6.37
N THR A 142 7.12 -11.84 7.47
CA THR A 142 6.25 -10.65 7.46
C THR A 142 6.92 -9.49 6.72
N GLU A 143 8.20 -9.23 6.99
CA GLU A 143 8.97 -8.19 6.30
C GLU A 143 9.07 -8.45 4.80
N LYS A 144 9.36 -9.70 4.39
CA LYS A 144 9.43 -10.08 2.98
C LYS A 144 8.07 -9.99 2.29
N ALA A 145 7.00 -10.44 2.96
CA ALA A 145 5.65 -10.38 2.44
C ALA A 145 5.19 -8.93 2.25
N LEU A 146 5.42 -8.05 3.23
CA LEU A 146 5.13 -6.62 3.08
C LEU A 146 5.91 -6.01 1.92
N LEU A 147 7.21 -6.32 1.81
CA LEU A 147 8.01 -5.80 0.70
C LEU A 147 7.53 -6.30 -0.67
N LEU A 148 7.11 -7.56 -0.77
CA LEU A 148 6.51 -8.10 -2.00
C LEU A 148 5.19 -7.39 -2.33
N LEU A 149 4.33 -7.18 -1.33
CA LEU A 149 3.04 -6.53 -1.52
C LEU A 149 3.17 -5.06 -1.94
N LEU A 150 4.27 -4.37 -1.57
CA LEU A 150 4.59 -3.04 -2.11
C LEU A 150 4.80 -3.02 -3.63
N PHE A 151 5.08 -4.16 -4.25
CA PHE A 151 5.12 -4.31 -5.70
C PHE A 151 3.79 -4.82 -6.25
N VAL A 152 3.21 -5.84 -5.62
CA VAL A 152 2.00 -6.51 -6.10
C VAL A 152 0.83 -5.52 -6.17
N ILE A 153 0.63 -4.68 -5.15
CA ILE A 153 -0.47 -3.71 -5.10
C ILE A 153 -0.40 -2.70 -6.26
N PRO A 154 0.67 -1.91 -6.44
CA PRO A 154 0.70 -0.94 -7.52
C PRO A 154 0.74 -1.60 -8.92
N LEU A 155 1.38 -2.76 -9.07
CA LEU A 155 1.40 -3.48 -10.35
C LEU A 155 0.03 -4.05 -10.69
N SER A 156 -0.72 -4.60 -9.73
CA SER A 156 -2.09 -5.04 -9.98
C SER A 156 -3.01 -3.85 -10.28
N GLY A 157 -2.83 -2.70 -9.62
CA GLY A 157 -3.54 -1.45 -9.95
C GLY A 157 -3.22 -0.97 -11.38
N LEU A 158 -1.95 -1.00 -11.78
CA LEU A 158 -1.55 -0.64 -13.13
C LEU A 158 -2.13 -1.60 -14.18
N SER A 159 -2.27 -2.88 -13.86
CA SER A 159 -2.87 -3.86 -14.76
C SER A 159 -4.36 -3.60 -15.04
N LEU A 160 -5.09 -2.91 -14.15
CA LEU A 160 -6.47 -2.50 -14.41
C LEU A 160 -6.58 -1.55 -15.61
N VAL A 161 -5.58 -0.68 -15.77
CA VAL A 161 -5.56 0.31 -16.84
C VAL A 161 -4.96 -0.27 -18.13
N LEU A 162 -3.88 -1.06 -18.01
CA LEU A 162 -3.12 -1.53 -19.17
C LEU A 162 -3.65 -2.83 -19.79
N VAL A 163 -4.39 -3.64 -19.02
CA VAL A 163 -4.83 -4.98 -19.45
C VAL A 163 -6.35 -5.10 -19.44
N SER A 164 -6.99 -5.08 -18.27
CA SER A 164 -8.45 -5.17 -18.14
C SER A 164 -8.88 -4.77 -16.72
N TYR A 165 -9.99 -4.06 -16.62
CA TYR A 165 -10.63 -3.72 -15.35
C TYR A 165 -11.17 -4.95 -14.62
N ASP A 166 -11.40 -6.08 -15.30
CA ASP A 166 -11.79 -7.37 -14.71
C ASP A 166 -10.76 -7.89 -13.68
N LEU A 167 -9.55 -7.31 -13.66
CA LEU A 167 -8.52 -7.64 -12.66
C LEU A 167 -8.72 -6.93 -11.32
N LEU A 168 -9.78 -6.11 -11.15
CA LEU A 168 -10.10 -5.43 -9.90
C LEU A 168 -10.16 -6.37 -8.69
N PRO A 169 -10.77 -7.57 -8.76
CA PRO A 169 -10.77 -8.51 -7.64
C PRO A 169 -9.35 -8.92 -7.19
N LEU A 170 -8.40 -9.02 -8.13
CA LEU A 170 -7.00 -9.32 -7.81
C LEU A 170 -6.35 -8.17 -7.03
N HIS A 171 -6.61 -6.92 -7.45
CA HIS A 171 -6.12 -5.73 -6.75
C HIS A 171 -6.69 -5.64 -5.32
N ILE A 172 -7.99 -5.90 -5.16
CA ILE A 172 -8.64 -5.93 -3.84
C ILE A 172 -8.08 -7.08 -2.97
N ALA A 173 -7.88 -8.27 -3.54
CA ALA A 173 -7.29 -9.40 -2.81
C ALA A 173 -5.86 -9.08 -2.32
N ALA A 174 -5.07 -8.36 -3.11
CA ALA A 174 -3.75 -7.89 -2.69
C ALA A 174 -3.82 -6.92 -1.50
N HIS A 175 -4.83 -6.04 -1.45
CA HIS A 175 -5.08 -5.15 -0.30
C HIS A 175 -5.45 -5.96 0.95
N ILE A 176 -6.33 -6.95 0.84
CA ILE A 176 -6.72 -7.83 1.97
C ILE A 176 -5.49 -8.56 2.50
N GLY A 177 -4.69 -9.14 1.61
CA GLY A 177 -3.42 -9.77 1.98
C GLY A 177 -2.46 -8.81 2.68
N PHE A 178 -2.35 -7.59 2.18
CA PHE A 178 -1.52 -6.55 2.79
C PHE A 178 -1.97 -6.22 4.21
N PHE A 179 -3.25 -6.00 4.45
CA PHE A 179 -3.76 -5.70 5.79
C PHE A 179 -3.58 -6.86 6.77
N ALA A 180 -3.73 -8.10 6.32
CA ALA A 180 -3.48 -9.27 7.15
C ALA A 180 -2.01 -9.35 7.59
N VAL A 181 -1.08 -9.15 6.65
CA VAL A 181 0.36 -9.14 6.94
C VAL A 181 0.76 -7.92 7.78
N LEU A 182 0.18 -6.74 7.50
CA LEU A 182 0.39 -5.53 8.28
C LEU A 182 -0.08 -5.69 9.73
N ALA A 183 -1.25 -6.31 9.95
CA ALA A 183 -1.75 -6.60 11.29
C ALA A 183 -0.79 -7.51 12.06
N THR A 184 -0.21 -8.51 11.40
CA THR A 184 0.83 -9.38 11.99
C THR A 184 2.08 -8.57 12.34
N HIS A 185 2.53 -7.67 11.44
CA HIS A 185 3.68 -6.80 11.67
C HIS A 185 3.46 -5.90 12.89
N LEU A 186 2.31 -5.21 12.93
CA LEU A 186 1.97 -4.32 14.04
C LEU A 186 1.77 -5.11 15.35
N GLY A 187 1.16 -6.30 15.29
CA GLY A 187 1.00 -7.18 16.45
C GLY A 187 2.34 -7.58 17.09
N LEU A 188 3.33 -7.95 16.27
CA LEU A 188 4.69 -8.21 16.75
C LEU A 188 5.33 -6.97 17.39
N VAL A 189 5.23 -5.82 16.71
CA VAL A 189 5.78 -4.56 17.21
C VAL A 189 5.14 -4.17 18.54
N LEU A 190 3.82 -4.27 18.67
CA LEU A 190 3.09 -3.93 19.89
C LEU A 190 3.41 -4.92 21.03
N LYS A 191 3.51 -6.22 20.73
CA LYS A 191 3.92 -7.22 21.72
C LYS A 191 5.27 -6.85 22.34
N HIS A 192 6.28 -6.59 21.49
CA HIS A 192 7.61 -6.23 21.96
C HIS A 192 7.64 -4.88 22.70
N GLN A 193 6.82 -3.91 22.28
CA GLN A 193 6.77 -2.61 22.93
C GLN A 193 6.05 -2.63 24.27
N LEU A 194 4.92 -3.36 24.38
CA LEU A 194 4.03 -3.29 25.54
C LEU A 194 4.27 -4.43 26.55
N ILE A 195 4.55 -5.64 26.05
CA ILE A 195 4.70 -6.85 26.87
C ILE A 195 6.16 -7.08 27.19
N ASP A 196 7.00 -7.22 26.18
CA ASP A 196 8.42 -7.56 26.36
C ASP A 196 9.28 -6.34 26.72
N ARG A 197 8.78 -5.13 26.41
CA ARG A 197 9.39 -3.82 26.74
C ARG A 197 10.84 -3.67 26.26
N ASP A 198 11.18 -4.31 25.13
CA ASP A 198 12.53 -4.31 24.55
C ASP A 198 12.81 -3.08 23.64
N GLN A 199 11.89 -2.11 23.63
CA GLN A 199 12.01 -0.84 22.92
C GLN A 199 12.29 -1.00 21.40
N LEU A 200 11.75 -2.02 20.77
CA LEU A 200 11.98 -2.32 19.35
C LEU A 200 11.60 -1.14 18.44
N VAL A 201 10.56 -0.39 18.80
CA VAL A 201 10.12 0.82 18.07
C VAL A 201 11.19 1.92 18.10
N SER A 202 11.92 2.08 19.20
CA SER A 202 12.97 3.10 19.32
C SER A 202 14.12 2.92 18.31
N ARG A 203 14.28 1.72 17.76
CA ARG A 203 15.26 1.43 16.71
C ARG A 203 14.84 2.01 15.34
N MET A 204 13.53 2.30 15.14
CA MET A 204 12.94 2.86 13.92
C MET A 204 12.54 4.34 14.07
N LEU A 205 12.57 4.88 15.27
CA LEU A 205 12.46 6.30 15.58
C LEU A 205 13.87 6.93 15.66
#